data_9f21b7788b0ed0bf08ea7cafd1e20e2b
#
_entry.id   9f21b7788b0ed0bf08ea7cafd1e20e2b
#
_cell.length_a   1.000
_cell.length_b   1.000
_cell.length_c   1.000
_cell.angle_alpha   90.00
_cell.angle_beta   90.00
_cell.angle_gamma   90.00
#
_symmetry.space_group_name_H-M   'P 1'
#
loop_
_entity.id
_entity.type
_entity.pdbx_description
1 polymer ?
#
loop_
_entity_poly.entity_id
_entity_poly.type
_entity_poly.pdbx_seq_one_letter_code
_entity_poly.pdbx_strand_id
1 'polypeptide(L)'
;MIRSIQFILIITLFISCENRKSNFSSDAKSSQTWISKLEYPEEKHLKNIKQLTFGGDNAEAYFSFDDSKLVFQSNYNEWNVECDQIFITDTNNYNMWKEMPSKISTGLGRTTCAYFMPGDSSIIYASTHLKNVQCPHVPERTDGKYVWPIY
;
A
#
# COMPACT_ATOMS: atom_id res chain seq x y z
N MET A 1 8.88 56.59 -49.54
CA MET A 1 8.44 56.11 -48.26
C MET A 1 7.61 54.86 -48.47
N ILE A 2 8.22 53.70 -48.30
CA ILE A 2 7.56 52.37 -48.46
C ILE A 2 7.47 51.81 -47.09
N ARG A 3 6.22 51.67 -46.58
CA ARG A 3 5.91 51.01 -45.26
C ARG A 3 5.83 49.51 -45.52
N SER A 4 6.76 48.80 -44.92
CA SER A 4 6.78 47.34 -44.85
C SER A 4 5.77 46.87 -43.82
N ILE A 5 4.77 46.10 -44.25
CA ILE A 5 3.79 45.44 -43.38
C ILE A 5 4.33 44.07 -43.07
N GLN A 6 4.75 43.83 -41.79
CA GLN A 6 5.10 42.51 -41.32
C GLN A 6 3.84 41.76 -40.92
N PHE A 7 3.57 40.65 -41.61
CA PHE A 7 2.56 39.68 -41.21
C PHE A 7 3.14 38.79 -40.12
N ILE A 8 2.59 38.90 -38.91
CA ILE A 8 2.87 37.98 -37.83
C ILE A 8 1.96 36.74 -37.99
N LEU A 9 2.60 35.65 -38.35
CA LEU A 9 1.92 34.35 -38.42
C LEU A 9 1.80 33.74 -37.02
N ILE A 10 0.61 33.80 -36.42
CA ILE A 10 0.32 33.15 -35.16
C ILE A 10 0.01 31.66 -35.41
N ILE A 11 0.98 30.81 -35.12
CA ILE A 11 0.79 29.35 -35.13
C ILE A 11 0.18 28.98 -33.81
N THR A 12 -1.12 28.68 -33.78
CA THR A 12 -1.82 28.07 -32.65
C THR A 12 -1.51 26.59 -32.63
N LEU A 13 -0.65 26.17 -31.72
CA LEU A 13 -0.45 24.75 -31.39
C LEU A 13 -1.66 24.24 -30.63
N PHE A 14 -2.51 23.47 -31.29
CA PHE A 14 -3.52 22.66 -30.60
C PHE A 14 -2.82 21.48 -29.94
N ILE A 15 -2.61 21.57 -28.63
CA ILE A 15 -2.24 20.42 -27.82
C ILE A 15 -3.53 19.55 -27.68
N SER A 16 -3.62 18.51 -28.51
CA SER A 16 -4.62 17.47 -28.36
C SER A 16 -4.30 16.69 -27.10
N CYS A 17 -5.08 16.93 -26.05
CA CYS A 17 -5.08 16.10 -24.85
C CYS A 17 -5.79 14.80 -25.19
N GLU A 18 -5.03 13.78 -25.57
CA GLU A 18 -5.54 12.45 -25.85
C GLU A 18 -5.98 11.83 -24.52
N ASN A 19 -7.28 11.76 -24.33
CA ASN A 19 -7.93 11.15 -23.17
C ASN A 19 -7.68 9.65 -23.26
N ARG A 20 -6.58 9.18 -22.63
CA ARG A 20 -6.28 7.76 -22.46
C ARG A 20 -7.33 7.17 -21.52
N LYS A 21 -8.45 6.72 -22.09
CA LYS A 21 -9.38 5.84 -21.39
C LYS A 21 -8.62 4.56 -21.07
N SER A 22 -8.16 4.43 -19.83
CA SER A 22 -7.67 3.17 -19.29
C SER A 22 -8.84 2.18 -19.34
N ASN A 23 -8.71 1.13 -20.14
CA ASN A 23 -9.63 0.00 -20.16
C ASN A 23 -9.50 -0.76 -18.83
N PHE A 24 -10.19 -0.30 -17.81
CA PHE A 24 -10.28 -0.91 -16.48
C PHE A 24 -11.51 -1.82 -16.39
N SER A 25 -11.63 -2.78 -17.31
CA SER A 25 -12.80 -3.66 -17.35
C SER A 25 -12.49 -5.15 -17.14
N SER A 26 -11.22 -5.55 -16.96
CA SER A 26 -10.84 -6.96 -16.80
C SER A 26 -10.68 -7.42 -15.34
N ASP A 27 -10.50 -6.49 -14.38
CA ASP A 27 -10.05 -6.85 -13.04
C ASP A 27 -11.18 -7.26 -12.08
N ALA A 28 -12.42 -6.85 -12.34
CA ALA A 28 -13.56 -7.25 -11.52
C ALA A 28 -13.88 -8.76 -11.62
N LYS A 29 -13.53 -9.40 -12.75
CA LYS A 29 -13.75 -10.83 -12.95
C LYS A 29 -12.64 -11.68 -12.32
N SER A 30 -11.45 -11.11 -12.11
CA SER A 30 -10.33 -11.77 -11.44
C SER A 30 -10.52 -11.79 -9.92
N SER A 31 -11.04 -10.71 -9.32
CA SER A 31 -11.27 -10.63 -7.88
C SER A 31 -12.28 -11.66 -7.38
N GLN A 32 -13.31 -11.96 -8.18
CA GLN A 32 -14.32 -12.94 -7.81
C GLN A 32 -13.80 -14.39 -7.85
N THR A 33 -12.80 -14.66 -8.69
CA THR A 33 -12.13 -15.98 -8.77
C THR A 33 -11.18 -16.26 -7.61
N TRP A 34 -10.62 -15.23 -6.95
CA TRP A 34 -9.73 -15.40 -5.80
C TRP A 34 -10.50 -15.67 -4.50
N ILE A 35 -11.67 -15.07 -4.32
CA ILE A 35 -12.53 -15.28 -3.15
C ILE A 35 -12.98 -16.75 -3.06
N SER A 36 -13.30 -17.36 -4.20
CA SER A 36 -13.71 -18.79 -4.23
C SER A 36 -12.56 -19.76 -3.90
N LYS A 37 -11.29 -19.34 -3.99
CA LYS A 37 -10.13 -20.17 -3.62
C LYS A 37 -9.81 -20.17 -2.12
N LEU A 38 -10.39 -19.25 -1.35
CA LEU A 38 -10.18 -19.13 0.08
C LEU A 38 -11.17 -19.97 0.90
N GLU A 39 -12.22 -20.49 0.26
CA GLU A 39 -13.21 -21.35 0.90
C GLU A 39 -12.87 -22.82 0.65
N TYR A 40 -12.68 -23.57 1.72
CA TYR A 40 -12.46 -25.01 1.69
C TYR A 40 -13.73 -25.72 2.15
N PRO A 41 -14.23 -26.74 1.43
CA PRO A 41 -15.48 -27.43 1.78
C PRO A 41 -15.49 -28.03 3.19
N GLU A 42 -14.31 -28.39 3.71
CA GLU A 42 -14.15 -28.98 5.05
C GLU A 42 -14.00 -27.94 6.15
N GLU A 43 -13.83 -26.64 5.81
CA GLU A 43 -13.69 -25.55 6.80
C GLU A 43 -15.04 -25.29 7.48
N LYS A 44 -15.07 -25.48 8.80
CA LYS A 44 -16.30 -25.35 9.60
C LYS A 44 -16.35 -24.11 10.48
N HIS A 45 -15.19 -23.48 10.70
CA HIS A 45 -15.05 -22.40 11.68
C HIS A 45 -14.99 -21.02 11.01
N LEU A 46 -14.32 -20.91 9.87
CA LEU A 46 -14.13 -19.65 9.15
C LEU A 46 -15.18 -19.50 8.05
N LYS A 47 -15.87 -18.37 8.04
CA LYS A 47 -16.86 -18.01 7.02
C LYS A 47 -16.60 -16.59 6.54
N ASN A 48 -17.03 -16.29 5.31
CA ASN A 48 -16.91 -14.96 4.72
C ASN A 48 -15.45 -14.45 4.67
N ILE A 49 -14.52 -15.36 4.39
CA ILE A 49 -13.10 -15.03 4.31
C ILE A 49 -12.89 -14.02 3.18
N LYS A 50 -12.17 -12.94 3.46
CA LYS A 50 -11.81 -11.91 2.47
C LYS A 50 -10.32 -11.69 2.49
N GLN A 51 -9.71 -11.69 1.32
CA GLN A 51 -8.33 -11.23 1.14
C GLN A 51 -8.34 -9.71 1.03
N LEU A 52 -7.54 -9.03 1.87
CA LEU A 52 -7.52 -7.56 1.94
C LEU A 52 -6.37 -6.94 1.14
N THR A 53 -5.27 -7.69 0.91
CA THR A 53 -4.08 -7.21 0.20
C THR A 53 -3.70 -8.18 -0.91
N PHE A 54 -3.12 -7.69 -2.01
CA PHE A 54 -2.84 -8.49 -3.20
C PHE A 54 -1.38 -8.39 -3.67
N GLY A 55 -0.50 -7.88 -2.82
CA GLY A 55 0.92 -7.78 -3.10
C GLY A 55 1.74 -7.41 -1.88
N GLY A 56 3.06 -7.60 -1.97
CA GLY A 56 3.99 -7.42 -0.87
C GLY A 56 3.82 -8.44 0.25
N ASP A 57 4.67 -8.34 1.26
CA ASP A 57 4.49 -9.02 2.54
C ASP A 57 3.66 -8.12 3.44
N ASN A 58 2.60 -8.67 4.03
CA ASN A 58 1.72 -7.96 4.94
C ASN A 58 1.61 -8.75 6.22
N ALA A 59 1.78 -8.10 7.36
CA ALA A 59 1.84 -8.78 8.65
C ALA A 59 1.37 -7.89 9.80
N GLU A 60 1.24 -8.48 10.98
CA GLU A 60 0.98 -7.79 12.24
C GLU A 60 -0.26 -6.90 12.17
N ALA A 61 -1.37 -7.45 11.66
CA ALA A 61 -2.63 -6.73 11.53
C ALA A 61 -3.44 -6.79 12.82
N TYR A 62 -3.76 -5.62 13.38
CA TYR A 62 -4.53 -5.50 14.64
C TYR A 62 -5.66 -4.47 14.47
N PHE A 63 -6.81 -4.79 15.06
CA PHE A 63 -7.93 -3.87 15.13
C PHE A 63 -7.69 -2.74 16.15
N SER A 64 -8.29 -1.57 15.91
CA SER A 64 -8.50 -0.56 16.94
C SER A 64 -9.42 -1.09 18.04
N PHE A 65 -9.43 -0.46 19.22
CA PHE A 65 -10.28 -0.89 20.33
C PHE A 65 -11.78 -0.75 20.04
N ASP A 66 -12.13 0.16 19.13
CA ASP A 66 -13.50 0.37 18.66
C ASP A 66 -13.84 -0.43 17.40
N ASP A 67 -12.93 -1.31 16.93
CA ASP A 67 -13.04 -2.13 15.73
C ASP A 67 -13.21 -1.35 14.41
N SER A 68 -13.11 -0.03 14.43
CA SER A 68 -13.35 0.81 13.24
C SER A 68 -12.16 0.85 12.28
N LYS A 69 -10.96 0.52 12.76
CA LYS A 69 -9.71 0.59 11.99
C LYS A 69 -8.88 -0.68 12.12
N LEU A 70 -8.03 -0.88 11.12
CA LEU A 70 -7.01 -1.92 11.10
C LEU A 70 -5.65 -1.28 10.90
N VAL A 71 -4.69 -1.54 11.79
CA VAL A 71 -3.29 -1.18 11.63
C VAL A 71 -2.50 -2.42 11.21
N PHE A 72 -1.56 -2.28 10.30
CA PHE A 72 -0.73 -3.39 9.81
C PHE A 72 0.57 -2.86 9.20
N GLN A 73 1.55 -3.75 9.02
CA GLN A 73 2.77 -3.45 8.28
C GLN A 73 2.71 -4.02 6.87
N SER A 74 3.36 -3.35 5.92
CA SER A 74 3.50 -3.82 4.55
C SER A 74 4.77 -3.28 3.89
N ASN A 75 5.35 -4.10 2.99
CA ASN A 75 6.42 -3.72 2.09
C ASN A 75 5.97 -3.68 0.62
N TYR A 76 4.67 -3.54 0.36
CA TYR A 76 4.15 -3.53 -1.00
C TYR A 76 4.69 -2.33 -1.78
N ASN A 77 5.53 -2.59 -2.77
CA ASN A 77 6.28 -1.57 -3.51
C ASN A 77 5.38 -0.60 -4.31
N GLU A 78 4.18 -1.03 -4.74
CA GLU A 78 3.22 -0.14 -5.40
C GLU A 78 2.67 0.93 -4.45
N TRP A 79 2.82 0.77 -3.14
CA TRP A 79 2.52 1.79 -2.14
C TRP A 79 3.70 2.72 -1.86
N ASN A 80 4.68 2.73 -2.77
CA ASN A 80 5.85 3.60 -2.72
C ASN A 80 6.64 3.48 -1.41
N VAL A 81 6.96 2.24 -1.05
CA VAL A 81 7.80 1.89 0.10
C VAL A 81 8.88 0.90 -0.32
N GLU A 82 10.08 1.05 0.25
CA GLU A 82 11.23 0.18 -0.03
C GLU A 82 11.31 -0.99 0.95
N CYS A 83 10.76 -0.84 2.13
CA CYS A 83 10.67 -1.86 3.18
C CYS A 83 9.45 -1.62 4.05
N ASP A 84 9.23 -2.50 5.02
CA ASP A 84 8.03 -2.47 5.86
C ASP A 84 7.77 -1.09 6.45
N GLN A 85 6.57 -0.60 6.22
CA GLN A 85 6.01 0.62 6.79
C GLN A 85 4.65 0.30 7.42
N ILE A 86 4.20 1.17 8.32
CA ILE A 86 2.93 0.99 9.02
C ILE A 86 1.83 1.75 8.28
N PHE A 87 0.73 1.04 8.07
CA PHE A 87 -0.47 1.54 7.41
C PHE A 87 -1.70 1.39 8.29
N ILE A 88 -2.68 2.25 8.05
CA ILE A 88 -4.03 2.17 8.63
C ILE A 88 -5.07 2.17 7.51
N THR A 89 -6.12 1.40 7.69
CA THR A 89 -7.33 1.44 6.87
C THR A 89 -8.57 1.34 7.75
N ASP A 90 -9.70 1.85 7.24
CA ASP A 90 -11.00 1.64 7.88
C ASP A 90 -11.49 0.21 7.64
N THR A 91 -12.05 -0.42 8.66
CA THR A 91 -12.57 -1.80 8.56
C THR A 91 -13.76 -1.92 7.61
N ASN A 92 -14.47 -0.83 7.35
CA ASN A 92 -15.56 -0.78 6.37
C ASN A 92 -15.06 -0.58 4.92
N ASN A 93 -13.80 -0.19 4.74
CA ASN A 93 -13.18 0.00 3.42
C ASN A 93 -12.30 -1.20 3.06
N TYR A 94 -12.90 -2.31 2.66
CA TYR A 94 -12.20 -3.52 2.24
C TYR A 94 -11.63 -3.45 0.82
N ASN A 95 -11.49 -2.25 0.25
CA ASN A 95 -10.96 -2.05 -1.09
C ASN A 95 -9.50 -1.56 -1.07
N MET A 96 -8.66 -2.06 -0.16
CA MET A 96 -7.23 -1.68 -0.06
C MET A 96 -6.43 -1.93 -1.35
N TRP A 97 -6.94 -2.74 -2.26
CA TRP A 97 -6.36 -2.95 -3.59
C TRP A 97 -6.72 -1.86 -4.60
N LYS A 98 -7.77 -1.05 -4.33
CA LYS A 98 -8.18 0.09 -5.17
C LYS A 98 -7.63 1.42 -4.67
N GLU A 99 -7.45 1.53 -3.37
CA GLU A 99 -6.99 2.74 -2.71
C GLU A 99 -5.85 2.38 -1.78
N MET A 100 -4.73 3.06 -1.93
CA MET A 100 -3.61 2.88 -1.01
C MET A 100 -4.05 3.24 0.41
N PRO A 101 -3.85 2.35 1.41
CA PRO A 101 -4.14 2.68 2.80
C PRO A 101 -3.27 3.84 3.28
N SER A 102 -3.68 4.51 4.33
CA SER A 102 -2.93 5.62 4.89
C SER A 102 -1.65 5.14 5.55
N LYS A 103 -0.49 5.54 5.01
CA LYS A 103 0.80 5.33 5.65
C LYS A 103 0.93 6.27 6.85
N ILE A 104 1.13 5.73 8.05
CA ILE A 104 1.21 6.48 9.31
C ILE A 104 2.61 6.47 9.93
N SER A 105 3.50 5.60 9.48
CA SER A 105 4.92 5.66 9.84
C SER A 105 5.63 6.76 9.05
N THR A 106 6.82 7.13 9.52
CA THR A 106 7.61 8.23 8.95
C THR A 106 8.03 8.02 7.50
N GLY A 107 8.00 6.78 7.01
CA GLY A 107 8.58 6.40 5.73
C GLY A 107 10.10 6.21 5.79
N LEU A 108 10.71 6.39 6.95
CA LEU A 108 12.15 6.27 7.17
C LEU A 108 12.48 4.97 7.91
N GLY A 109 13.58 4.32 7.50
CA GLY A 109 13.99 3.03 8.05
C GLY A 109 12.95 1.95 7.78
N ARG A 110 13.03 0.86 8.55
CA ARG A 110 12.03 -0.22 8.57
C ARG A 110 11.19 -0.12 9.84
N THR A 111 9.90 -0.35 9.73
CA THR A 111 8.96 -0.34 10.85
C THR A 111 8.27 -1.69 10.99
N THR A 112 7.85 -2.04 12.20
CA THR A 112 7.18 -3.32 12.47
C THR A 112 6.32 -3.24 13.74
N CYS A 113 5.45 -4.24 13.94
CA CYS A 113 4.73 -4.51 15.19
C CYS A 113 3.95 -3.30 15.70
N ALA A 114 3.10 -2.71 14.88
CA ALA A 114 2.25 -1.60 15.30
C ALA A 114 1.05 -2.08 16.12
N TYR A 115 0.65 -1.28 17.11
CA TYR A 115 -0.53 -1.54 17.92
C TYR A 115 -1.22 -0.23 18.32
N PHE A 116 -2.55 -0.23 18.37
CA PHE A 116 -3.31 0.90 18.89
C PHE A 116 -3.13 1.05 20.39
N MET A 117 -2.96 2.27 20.85
CA MET A 117 -3.00 2.61 22.27
C MET A 117 -4.46 2.78 22.71
N PRO A 118 -4.77 2.56 24.01
CA PRO A 118 -6.12 2.78 24.52
C PRO A 118 -6.69 4.14 24.11
N GLY A 119 -7.93 4.12 23.62
CA GLY A 119 -8.61 5.32 23.10
C GLY A 119 -8.34 5.62 21.63
N ASP A 120 -7.62 4.74 20.90
CA ASP A 120 -7.43 4.73 19.44
C ASP A 120 -6.90 6.04 18.80
N SER A 121 -6.42 6.97 19.64
CA SER A 121 -5.89 8.27 19.21
C SER A 121 -4.42 8.24 18.84
N SER A 122 -3.71 7.17 19.20
CA SER A 122 -2.29 6.97 18.95
C SER A 122 -1.96 5.50 18.76
N ILE A 123 -0.81 5.25 18.13
CA ILE A 123 -0.23 3.92 17.95
C ILE A 123 1.19 3.88 18.48
N ILE A 124 1.63 2.69 18.84
CA ILE A 124 3.04 2.39 19.12
C ILE A 124 3.54 1.43 18.05
N TYR A 125 4.77 1.60 17.60
CA TYR A 125 5.44 0.68 16.67
C TYR A 125 6.95 0.72 16.85
N ALA A 126 7.65 -0.34 16.45
CA ALA A 126 9.10 -0.39 16.41
C ALA A 126 9.62 0.18 15.09
N SER A 127 10.79 0.85 15.13
CA SER A 127 11.41 1.44 13.94
C SER A 127 12.91 1.53 14.04
N THR A 128 13.59 1.37 12.91
CA THR A 128 15.06 1.48 12.81
C THR A 128 15.52 2.89 12.45
N HIS A 129 14.62 3.85 12.19
CA HIS A 129 14.96 5.16 11.60
C HIS A 129 15.90 5.99 12.45
N LEU A 130 15.94 5.82 13.77
CA LEU A 130 16.90 6.52 14.65
C LEU A 130 18.33 6.01 14.46
N LYS A 131 18.50 4.76 14.01
CA LYS A 131 19.81 4.19 13.68
C LYS A 131 20.22 4.56 12.26
N ASN A 132 19.31 4.39 11.30
CA ASN A 132 19.50 4.75 9.89
C ASN A 132 18.14 5.06 9.24
N VAL A 133 18.09 6.14 8.49
CA VAL A 133 16.89 6.56 7.75
C VAL A 133 16.60 5.70 6.51
N GLN A 134 17.60 4.99 6.02
CA GLN A 134 17.45 4.06 4.90
C GLN A 134 16.89 2.72 5.34
N CYS A 135 16.28 1.98 4.41
CA CYS A 135 15.89 0.60 4.66
C CYS A 135 17.12 -0.25 5.01
N PRO A 136 17.12 -0.95 6.14
CA PRO A 136 18.25 -1.78 6.52
C PRO A 136 18.38 -2.97 5.56
N HIS A 137 19.61 -3.36 5.29
CA HIS A 137 19.91 -4.54 4.50
C HIS A 137 19.31 -5.79 5.18
N VAL A 138 18.60 -6.60 4.39
CA VAL A 138 18.09 -7.90 4.87
C VAL A 138 19.24 -8.90 4.74
N PRO A 139 19.68 -9.54 5.83
CA PRO A 139 20.71 -10.57 5.73
C PRO A 139 20.27 -11.71 4.82
N GLU A 140 21.20 -12.20 3.98
CA GLU A 140 20.96 -13.40 3.21
C GLU A 140 20.69 -14.58 4.14
N ARG A 141 19.69 -15.36 3.81
CA ARG A 141 19.39 -16.60 4.55
C ARG A 141 20.39 -17.66 4.16
N THR A 142 21.37 -17.88 5.01
CA THR A 142 22.24 -19.03 4.91
C THR A 142 21.62 -20.22 5.66
N ASP A 143 21.65 -21.40 5.05
CA ASP A 143 21.14 -22.66 5.64
C ASP A 143 19.63 -22.70 5.95
N GLY A 144 18.83 -21.88 5.26
CA GLY A 144 17.37 -21.82 5.46
C GLY A 144 16.91 -21.30 6.83
N LYS A 145 17.83 -20.82 7.66
CA LYS A 145 17.51 -20.25 8.96
C LYS A 145 17.06 -18.81 8.83
N TYR A 146 16.05 -18.44 9.62
CA TYR A 146 15.59 -17.07 9.73
C TYR A 146 16.54 -16.29 10.65
N VAL A 147 17.04 -15.14 10.18
CA VAL A 147 17.91 -14.25 10.96
C VAL A 147 17.13 -12.97 11.23
N TRP A 148 16.95 -12.64 12.50
CA TRP A 148 16.47 -11.32 12.95
C TRP A 148 17.67 -10.44 13.29
N PRO A 149 18.05 -9.48 12.45
CA PRO A 149 19.06 -8.51 12.85
C PRO A 149 18.48 -7.56 13.90
N ILE A 150 19.24 -7.33 14.95
CA ILE A 150 18.95 -6.29 15.95
C ILE A 150 19.71 -5.03 15.55
N TYR A 151 19.02 -3.92 15.39
CA TYR A 151 19.57 -2.63 14.97
C TYR A 151 19.64 -1.63 16.12
#